data_927b0dc03f917aa131c7ba3f2be83099
#
_entry.id   927b0dc03f917aa131c7ba3f2be83099
#
_cell.length_a   1.000
_cell.length_b   1.000
_cell.length_c   1.000
_cell.angle_alpha   90.00
_cell.angle_beta   90.00
_cell.angle_gamma   90.00
#
_symmetry.space_group_name_H-M   'P 1'
#
loop_
_entity.id
_entity.type
_entity.pdbx_description
1 polymer ?
#
loop_
_entity_poly.entity_id
_entity_poly.type
_entity_poly.pdbx_seq_one_letter_code
_entity_poly.pdbx_strand_id
1 'polypeptide(L)'
;VRLFTAIYPPADAVAHLTAQVTGLRLAAASAAGTNVRLVDPTKAHLTLAFLGDVEAARLTEVRQALGAAVDDARGGAVLGAGLAGPPVLRLGGGGRFGWGRSTVLWVDVRGEVTRLGALAGAVRVALATAGLPSDERPFRPHLTIARPGDRLPHADIEADLATLDAYLGPPWPAEELVLVQSQPGPPSRYHHVTAWPL
;
A
#
# COMPACT_ATOMS: atom_id res chain seq x y z
N VAL A 1 4.42 -19.91 1.56
CA VAL A 1 4.92 -18.60 1.06
C VAL A 1 4.08 -17.46 1.62
N ARG A 2 4.70 -16.36 2.00
CA ARG A 2 4.01 -15.21 2.54
C ARG A 2 3.60 -14.25 1.43
N LEU A 3 2.30 -13.96 1.32
CA LEU A 3 1.72 -13.24 0.19
C LEU A 3 0.94 -12.00 0.64
N PHE A 4 0.91 -11.00 -0.24
CA PHE A 4 0.00 -9.85 -0.17
C PHE A 4 -0.31 -9.34 -1.58
N THR A 5 -1.40 -8.59 -1.74
CA THR A 5 -1.71 -7.88 -2.97
C THR A 5 -1.42 -6.40 -2.82
N ALA A 6 -0.92 -5.78 -3.88
CA ALA A 6 -0.51 -4.38 -3.85
C ALA A 6 -0.74 -3.66 -5.19
N ILE A 7 -0.81 -2.34 -5.11
CA ILE A 7 -0.67 -1.41 -6.23
C ILE A 7 0.61 -0.61 -6.02
N TYR A 8 1.40 -0.46 -7.07
CA TYR A 8 2.63 0.33 -7.07
C TYR A 8 2.40 1.67 -7.75
N PRO A 9 2.60 2.79 -7.03
CA PRO A 9 2.59 4.09 -7.69
C PRO A 9 3.72 4.18 -8.72
N PRO A 10 3.54 4.93 -9.81
CA PRO A 10 4.59 5.13 -10.80
C PRO A 10 5.78 5.90 -10.22
N ALA A 11 6.92 5.80 -10.89
CA ALA A 11 8.20 6.34 -10.39
C ALA A 11 8.17 7.86 -10.13
N ASP A 12 7.45 8.62 -10.94
CA ASP A 12 7.27 10.07 -10.77
C ASP A 12 6.45 10.42 -9.51
N ALA A 13 5.38 9.68 -9.23
CA ALA A 13 4.60 9.86 -7.99
C ALA A 13 5.44 9.49 -6.75
N VAL A 14 6.24 8.42 -6.82
CA VAL A 14 7.16 8.02 -5.75
C VAL A 14 8.27 9.06 -5.57
N ALA A 15 8.85 9.59 -6.66
CA ALA A 15 9.87 10.63 -6.60
C ALA A 15 9.34 11.92 -5.96
N HIS A 16 8.11 12.33 -6.33
CA HIS A 16 7.44 13.50 -5.75
C HIS A 16 7.22 13.34 -4.24
N LEU A 17 6.74 12.16 -3.79
CA LEU A 17 6.62 11.84 -2.37
C LEU A 17 7.99 11.83 -1.67
N THR A 18 9.00 11.23 -2.29
CA THR A 18 10.36 11.16 -1.72
C THR A 18 10.93 12.56 -1.48
N ALA A 19 10.75 13.50 -2.42
CA ALA A 19 11.14 14.88 -2.23
C ALA A 19 10.45 15.52 -1.02
N GLN A 20 9.14 15.26 -0.84
CA GLN A 20 8.40 15.73 0.33
C GLN A 20 8.93 15.12 1.63
N VAL A 21 9.17 13.81 1.66
CA VAL A 21 9.68 13.08 2.84
C VAL A 21 11.07 13.59 3.23
N THR A 22 11.91 13.97 2.28
CA THR A 22 13.25 14.52 2.56
C THR A 22 13.20 15.80 3.41
N GLY A 23 12.14 16.57 3.33
CA GLY A 23 11.92 17.79 4.15
C GLY A 23 11.39 17.53 5.56
N LEU A 24 11.07 16.29 5.92
CA LEU A 24 10.50 15.96 7.22
C LEU A 24 11.59 15.79 8.31
N ARG A 25 11.21 15.95 9.58
CA ARG A 25 12.10 15.74 10.73
C ARG A 25 12.59 14.30 10.82
N LEU A 26 11.75 13.33 10.44
CA LEU A 26 12.14 11.93 10.39
C LEU A 26 13.32 11.69 9.41
N ALA A 27 13.39 12.41 8.29
CA ALA A 27 14.50 12.31 7.36
C ALA A 27 15.78 12.94 7.94
N ALA A 28 15.65 14.08 8.61
CA ALA A 28 16.77 14.71 9.33
C ALA A 28 17.31 13.80 10.44
N ALA A 29 16.44 13.16 11.22
CA ALA A 29 16.84 12.18 12.22
C ALA A 29 17.54 10.97 11.62
N SER A 30 17.06 10.47 10.48
CA SER A 30 17.71 9.38 9.74
C SER A 30 19.11 9.78 9.29
N ALA A 31 19.26 10.98 8.72
CA ALA A 31 20.56 11.51 8.29
C ALA A 31 21.54 11.69 9.45
N ALA A 32 21.02 12.00 10.66
CA ALA A 32 21.79 12.06 11.90
C ALA A 32 22.11 10.70 12.52
N GLY A 33 21.75 9.58 11.86
CA GLY A 33 22.07 8.22 12.31
C GLY A 33 20.96 7.54 13.13
N THR A 34 19.81 8.18 13.35
CA THR A 34 18.68 7.54 14.01
C THR A 34 18.01 6.52 13.07
N ASN A 35 17.91 5.26 13.49
CA ASN A 35 17.28 4.22 12.69
C ASN A 35 15.76 4.34 12.70
N VAL A 36 15.20 5.24 11.92
CA VAL A 36 13.76 5.45 11.76
C VAL A 36 13.12 4.48 10.75
N ARG A 37 13.88 3.59 10.14
CA ARG A 37 13.44 2.61 9.15
C ARG A 37 12.61 3.25 8.04
N LEU A 38 13.20 4.23 7.35
CA LEU A 38 12.61 4.79 6.13
C LEU A 38 12.32 3.66 5.14
N VAL A 39 11.17 3.74 4.49
CA VAL A 39 10.83 2.81 3.41
C VAL A 39 11.69 3.15 2.20
N ASP A 40 12.30 2.13 1.62
CA ASP A 40 13.00 2.23 0.34
C ASP A 40 11.98 2.64 -0.75
N PRO A 41 12.19 3.75 -1.47
CA PRO A 41 11.26 4.20 -2.52
C PRO A 41 10.96 3.12 -3.57
N THR A 42 11.91 2.25 -3.89
CA THR A 42 11.70 1.14 -4.84
C THR A 42 10.72 0.09 -4.36
N LYS A 43 10.37 0.11 -3.06
CA LYS A 43 9.41 -0.80 -2.42
C LYS A 43 8.12 -0.11 -2.02
N ALA A 44 7.95 1.16 -2.39
CA ALA A 44 6.75 1.93 -2.09
C ALA A 44 5.52 1.31 -2.76
N HIS A 45 4.50 0.95 -1.99
CA HIS A 45 3.29 0.30 -2.49
C HIS A 45 2.09 0.57 -1.58
N LEU A 46 0.89 0.41 -2.15
CA LEU A 46 -0.38 0.37 -1.44
C LEU A 46 -0.78 -1.10 -1.27
N THR A 47 -0.85 -1.60 -0.05
CA THR A 47 -1.35 -2.96 0.18
C THR A 47 -2.88 -2.97 0.16
N LEU A 48 -3.49 -3.86 -0.65
CA LEU A 48 -4.93 -4.04 -0.70
C LEU A 48 -5.40 -5.16 0.24
N ALA A 49 -4.67 -6.28 0.26
CA ALA A 49 -4.98 -7.39 1.15
C ALA A 49 -3.69 -8.14 1.54
N PHE A 50 -3.59 -8.49 2.81
CA PHE A 50 -2.57 -9.44 3.28
C PHE A 50 -3.18 -10.85 3.32
N LEU A 51 -2.53 -11.79 2.64
CA LEU A 51 -2.90 -13.20 2.69
C LEU A 51 -2.14 -13.94 3.81
N GLY A 52 -0.98 -13.38 4.23
CA GLY A 52 -0.13 -14.08 5.20
C GLY A 52 0.53 -15.30 4.59
N ASP A 53 0.73 -16.33 5.41
CA ASP A 53 1.37 -17.57 4.98
C ASP A 53 0.37 -18.48 4.28
N VAL A 54 0.66 -18.81 3.02
CA VAL A 54 -0.13 -19.67 2.13
C VAL A 54 0.73 -20.85 1.72
N GLU A 55 0.17 -22.05 1.67
CA GLU A 55 0.87 -23.22 1.14
C GLU A 55 1.24 -23.01 -0.33
N ALA A 56 2.46 -23.36 -0.71
CA ALA A 56 2.94 -23.17 -2.09
C ALA A 56 2.08 -23.88 -3.13
N ALA A 57 1.50 -25.03 -2.78
CA ALA A 57 0.59 -25.79 -3.63
C ALA A 57 -0.69 -25.02 -3.99
N ARG A 58 -1.13 -24.07 -3.14
CA ARG A 58 -2.32 -23.27 -3.34
C ARG A 58 -2.10 -22.00 -4.17
N LEU A 59 -0.88 -21.74 -4.63
CA LEU A 59 -0.56 -20.51 -5.37
C LEU A 59 -1.39 -20.35 -6.66
N THR A 60 -1.73 -21.46 -7.32
CA THR A 60 -2.61 -21.44 -8.50
C THR A 60 -4.02 -20.99 -8.14
N GLU A 61 -4.58 -21.45 -7.03
CA GLU A 61 -5.89 -21.04 -6.52
C GLU A 61 -5.91 -19.53 -6.20
N VAL A 62 -4.83 -19.03 -5.56
CA VAL A 62 -4.67 -17.59 -5.26
C VAL A 62 -4.72 -16.78 -6.56
N ARG A 63 -3.97 -17.21 -7.60
CA ARG A 63 -3.96 -16.50 -8.88
C ARG A 63 -5.33 -16.49 -9.56
N GLN A 64 -6.05 -17.61 -9.53
CA GLN A 64 -7.39 -17.73 -10.11
C GLN A 64 -8.39 -16.82 -9.38
N ALA A 65 -8.39 -16.83 -8.04
CA ALA A 65 -9.28 -15.99 -7.24
C ALA A 65 -9.02 -14.49 -7.50
N LEU A 66 -7.76 -14.08 -7.53
CA LEU A 66 -7.40 -12.68 -7.80
C LEU A 66 -7.69 -12.26 -9.23
N GLY A 67 -7.48 -13.12 -10.22
CA GLY A 67 -7.85 -12.88 -11.62
C GLY A 67 -9.35 -12.64 -11.76
N ALA A 68 -10.19 -13.51 -11.17
CA ALA A 68 -11.63 -13.34 -11.15
C ALA A 68 -12.07 -12.02 -10.50
N ALA A 69 -11.45 -11.65 -9.37
CA ALA A 69 -11.74 -10.37 -8.70
C ALA A 69 -11.44 -9.15 -9.58
N VAL A 70 -10.36 -9.21 -10.35
CA VAL A 70 -10.00 -8.12 -11.29
C VAL A 70 -10.95 -8.09 -12.48
N ASP A 71 -11.32 -9.25 -13.04
CA ASP A 71 -12.27 -9.34 -14.16
C ASP A 71 -13.66 -8.81 -13.74
N ASP A 72 -14.15 -9.14 -12.55
CA ASP A 72 -15.38 -8.61 -11.98
C ASP A 72 -15.30 -7.09 -11.79
N ALA A 73 -14.17 -6.60 -11.30
CA ALA A 73 -13.93 -5.16 -11.12
C ALA A 73 -13.94 -4.42 -12.47
N ARG A 74 -13.30 -4.95 -13.50
CA ARG A 74 -13.28 -4.39 -14.87
C ARG A 74 -14.62 -4.48 -15.58
N GLY A 75 -15.39 -5.54 -15.33
CA GLY A 75 -16.74 -5.72 -15.87
C GLY A 75 -17.77 -4.71 -15.37
N GLY A 76 -17.40 -3.80 -14.48
CA GLY A 76 -18.26 -2.75 -13.94
C GLY A 76 -19.17 -3.20 -12.80
N ALA A 77 -19.19 -4.47 -12.43
CA ALA A 77 -20.00 -4.98 -11.35
C ALA A 77 -19.59 -4.38 -9.98
N VAL A 78 -18.31 -4.06 -9.82
CA VAL A 78 -17.73 -3.56 -8.55
C VAL A 78 -17.35 -2.08 -8.63
N LEU A 79 -16.91 -1.60 -9.80
CA LEU A 79 -16.39 -0.23 -9.98
C LEU A 79 -17.44 0.78 -10.46
N GLY A 80 -18.69 0.33 -10.68
CA GLY A 80 -19.80 1.17 -11.18
C GLY A 80 -19.84 1.26 -12.70
N ALA A 81 -21.03 1.14 -13.26
CA ALA A 81 -21.25 1.30 -14.69
C ALA A 81 -20.88 2.72 -15.13
N GLY A 82 -19.91 2.86 -16.04
CA GLY A 82 -19.57 4.12 -16.69
C GLY A 82 -18.16 4.64 -16.51
N LEU A 83 -17.31 4.02 -15.68
CA LEU A 83 -15.91 4.41 -15.54
C LEU A 83 -15.01 3.27 -16.02
N ALA A 84 -14.76 3.24 -17.33
CA ALA A 84 -13.76 2.35 -17.91
C ALA A 84 -12.34 2.76 -17.50
N GLY A 85 -11.52 1.79 -17.12
CA GLY A 85 -10.09 1.98 -16.83
C GLY A 85 -9.72 2.04 -15.34
N PRO A 86 -8.42 2.14 -15.06
CA PRO A 86 -7.89 2.11 -13.71
C PRO A 86 -8.31 3.32 -12.87
N PRO A 87 -8.48 3.17 -11.53
CA PRO A 87 -8.79 4.31 -10.67
C PRO A 87 -7.63 5.31 -10.65
N VAL A 88 -7.96 6.60 -10.72
CA VAL A 88 -6.97 7.67 -10.62
C VAL A 88 -6.78 8.06 -9.16
N LEU A 89 -5.55 7.92 -8.68
CA LEU A 89 -5.15 8.13 -7.30
C LEU A 89 -4.14 9.26 -7.16
N ARG A 90 -3.99 9.77 -5.95
CA ARG A 90 -2.94 10.72 -5.54
C ARG A 90 -2.46 10.34 -4.14
N LEU A 91 -1.20 10.58 -3.85
CA LEU A 91 -0.67 10.50 -2.50
C LEU A 91 -0.83 11.87 -1.82
N GLY A 92 -1.38 11.91 -0.62
CA GLY A 92 -1.59 13.20 0.06
C GLY A 92 -2.25 13.03 1.41
N GLY A 93 -1.89 13.90 2.33
CA GLY A 93 -2.23 13.76 3.73
C GLY A 93 -1.27 12.84 4.46
N GLY A 94 -1.35 12.81 5.78
CA GLY A 94 -0.51 11.96 6.60
C GLY A 94 -1.27 11.25 7.70
N GLY A 95 -0.65 10.21 8.25
CA GLY A 95 -1.19 9.51 9.39
C GLY A 95 -0.22 8.55 10.02
N ARG A 96 -0.66 7.97 11.12
CA ARG A 96 0.11 6.96 11.84
C ARG A 96 -0.77 5.80 12.28
N PHE A 97 -0.14 4.65 12.41
CA PHE A 97 -0.67 3.51 13.14
C PHE A 97 0.18 3.28 14.38
N GLY A 98 -0.45 2.78 15.43
CA GLY A 98 0.22 2.41 16.67
C GLY A 98 0.81 3.60 17.44
N TRP A 99 1.48 3.26 18.54
CA TRP A 99 2.12 4.17 19.48
C TRP A 99 3.44 3.58 19.98
N GLY A 100 4.36 4.44 20.42
CA GLY A 100 5.64 3.99 20.95
C GLY A 100 6.37 3.10 19.97
N ARG A 101 6.78 1.91 20.38
CA ARG A 101 7.55 0.97 19.54
C ARG A 101 6.83 0.48 18.30
N SER A 102 5.49 0.56 18.26
CA SER A 102 4.68 0.13 17.11
C SER A 102 4.34 1.27 16.15
N THR A 103 4.87 2.47 16.35
CA THR A 103 4.59 3.62 15.49
C THR A 103 5.02 3.36 14.05
N VAL A 104 4.07 3.54 13.12
CA VAL A 104 4.25 3.47 11.67
C VAL A 104 3.68 4.75 11.06
N LEU A 105 4.49 5.49 10.31
CA LEU A 105 4.07 6.68 9.59
C LEU A 105 3.75 6.33 8.14
N TRP A 106 2.69 6.92 7.62
CA TRP A 106 2.22 6.68 6.27
C TRP A 106 1.64 7.95 5.65
N VAL A 107 1.60 7.99 4.31
CA VAL A 107 0.87 8.98 3.54
C VAL A 107 -0.46 8.40 3.11
N ASP A 108 -1.51 9.23 3.13
CA ASP A 108 -2.87 8.86 2.75
C ASP A 108 -3.02 8.83 1.22
N VAL A 109 -4.09 8.22 0.75
CA VAL A 109 -4.45 8.13 -0.66
C VAL A 109 -5.70 8.95 -0.92
N ARG A 110 -5.66 9.77 -1.96
CA ARG A 110 -6.73 10.65 -2.42
C ARG A 110 -7.15 10.26 -3.85
N GLY A 111 -8.20 10.88 -4.35
CA GLY A 111 -8.75 10.61 -5.67
C GLY A 111 -9.87 9.59 -5.62
N GLU A 112 -9.89 8.64 -6.54
CA GLU A 112 -10.97 7.65 -6.66
C GLU A 112 -10.87 6.52 -5.64
N VAL A 113 -10.73 6.87 -4.34
CA VAL A 113 -10.55 5.91 -3.22
C VAL A 113 -11.74 4.98 -3.03
N THR A 114 -12.94 5.40 -3.41
CA THR A 114 -14.14 4.54 -3.38
C THR A 114 -13.97 3.36 -4.34
N ARG A 115 -13.45 3.61 -5.56
CA ARG A 115 -13.15 2.56 -6.53
C ARG A 115 -12.04 1.63 -6.05
N LEU A 116 -10.99 2.21 -5.47
CA LEU A 116 -9.91 1.43 -4.84
C LEU A 116 -10.43 0.54 -3.70
N GLY A 117 -11.33 1.07 -2.87
CA GLY A 117 -11.98 0.33 -1.79
C GLY A 117 -12.86 -0.81 -2.31
N ALA A 118 -13.59 -0.58 -3.41
CA ALA A 118 -14.39 -1.60 -4.08
C ALA A 118 -13.51 -2.74 -4.63
N LEU A 119 -12.39 -2.42 -5.26
CA LEU A 119 -11.40 -3.42 -5.71
C LEU A 119 -10.84 -4.23 -4.53
N ALA A 120 -10.46 -3.58 -3.43
CA ALA A 120 -9.99 -4.27 -2.24
C ALA A 120 -11.08 -5.19 -1.64
N GLY A 121 -12.33 -4.77 -1.69
CA GLY A 121 -13.50 -5.58 -1.30
C GLY A 121 -13.66 -6.82 -2.19
N ALA A 122 -13.59 -6.66 -3.52
CA ALA A 122 -13.67 -7.76 -4.47
C ALA A 122 -12.55 -8.80 -4.26
N VAL A 123 -11.32 -8.33 -4.07
CA VAL A 123 -10.17 -9.18 -3.73
C VAL A 123 -10.44 -10.02 -2.48
N ARG A 124 -10.96 -9.41 -1.41
CA ARG A 124 -11.26 -10.12 -0.16
C ARG A 124 -12.37 -11.14 -0.33
N VAL A 125 -13.45 -10.78 -1.05
CA VAL A 125 -14.56 -11.69 -1.32
C VAL A 125 -14.08 -12.89 -2.12
N ALA A 126 -13.28 -12.69 -3.17
CA ALA A 126 -12.74 -13.77 -3.98
C ALA A 126 -11.82 -14.72 -3.17
N LEU A 127 -10.95 -14.15 -2.34
CA LEU A 127 -10.11 -14.95 -1.44
C LEU A 127 -10.94 -15.77 -0.44
N ALA A 128 -11.94 -15.15 0.19
CA ALA A 128 -12.82 -15.83 1.13
C ALA A 128 -13.62 -16.95 0.46
N THR A 129 -14.16 -16.71 -0.75
CA THR A 129 -14.89 -17.71 -1.55
C THR A 129 -14.02 -18.91 -1.89
N ALA A 130 -12.73 -18.68 -2.14
CA ALA A 130 -11.75 -19.74 -2.39
C ALA A 130 -11.21 -20.40 -1.09
N GLY A 131 -11.71 -20.01 0.08
CA GLY A 131 -11.21 -20.51 1.37
C GLY A 131 -9.73 -20.17 1.61
N LEU A 132 -9.29 -19.04 1.05
CA LEU A 132 -7.92 -18.54 1.22
C LEU A 132 -7.87 -17.51 2.37
N PRO A 133 -6.77 -17.45 3.11
CA PRO A 133 -6.64 -16.48 4.19
C PRO A 133 -6.58 -15.06 3.66
N SER A 134 -7.17 -14.13 4.39
CA SER A 134 -7.02 -12.70 4.16
C SER A 134 -7.18 -11.92 5.47
N ASP A 135 -6.60 -10.73 5.52
CA ASP A 135 -6.74 -9.82 6.65
C ASP A 135 -8.19 -9.30 6.76
N GLU A 136 -8.81 -9.46 7.93
CA GLU A 136 -10.19 -9.03 8.20
C GLU A 136 -10.29 -7.55 8.59
N ARG A 137 -9.18 -6.86 8.84
CA ARG A 137 -9.20 -5.45 9.22
C ARG A 137 -9.82 -4.59 8.12
N PRO A 138 -10.57 -3.51 8.48
CA PRO A 138 -11.09 -2.58 7.50
C PRO A 138 -9.97 -2.07 6.59
N PHE A 139 -10.23 -2.06 5.28
CA PHE A 139 -9.30 -1.51 4.31
C PHE A 139 -9.12 -0.01 4.54
N ARG A 140 -7.89 0.41 4.72
CA ARG A 140 -7.49 1.81 4.78
C ARG A 140 -6.36 2.04 3.79
N PRO A 141 -6.61 2.71 2.67
CA PRO A 141 -5.58 2.96 1.67
C PRO A 141 -4.49 3.86 2.24
N HIS A 142 -3.25 3.39 2.21
CA HIS A 142 -2.10 4.14 2.70
C HIS A 142 -0.80 3.62 2.09
N LEU A 143 0.21 4.46 2.04
CA LEU A 143 1.58 4.10 1.69
C LEU A 143 2.48 4.36 2.89
N THR A 144 3.08 3.32 3.45
CA THR A 144 4.02 3.46 4.57
C THR A 144 5.28 4.19 4.14
N ILE A 145 5.70 5.21 4.90
CA ILE A 145 6.93 5.98 4.64
C ILE A 145 8.04 5.68 5.64
N ALA A 146 7.70 5.35 6.89
CA ALA A 146 8.69 5.03 7.91
C ALA A 146 8.12 4.17 9.05
N ARG A 147 9.00 3.50 9.78
CA ARG A 147 8.67 2.74 10.99
C ARG A 147 9.60 3.18 12.14
N PRO A 148 9.48 4.44 12.62
CA PRO A 148 10.39 4.98 13.64
C PRO A 148 10.31 4.25 14.99
N GLY A 149 9.18 3.61 15.27
CA GLY A 149 8.94 3.10 16.61
C GLY A 149 8.91 4.26 17.63
N ASP A 150 9.62 4.10 18.73
CA ASP A 150 9.79 5.09 19.81
C ASP A 150 11.07 5.95 19.69
N ARG A 151 11.69 5.96 18.49
CA ARG A 151 13.00 6.63 18.27
C ARG A 151 12.88 8.11 17.92
N LEU A 152 11.68 8.60 17.68
CA LEU A 152 11.41 10.02 17.45
C LEU A 152 10.57 10.60 18.57
N PRO A 153 10.86 11.85 19.00
CA PRO A 153 9.99 12.58 19.90
C PRO A 153 8.57 12.71 19.32
N HIS A 154 7.56 12.65 20.17
CA HIS A 154 6.16 12.81 19.74
C HIS A 154 5.93 14.12 18.99
N ALA A 155 6.53 15.23 19.48
CA ALA A 155 6.42 16.54 18.82
C ALA A 155 6.95 16.54 17.40
N ASP A 156 8.01 15.78 17.10
CA ASP A 156 8.55 15.66 15.75
C ASP A 156 7.62 14.85 14.84
N ILE A 157 6.99 13.79 15.35
CA ILE A 157 5.97 13.02 14.63
C ILE A 157 4.77 13.90 14.29
N GLU A 158 4.25 14.66 15.25
CA GLU A 158 3.11 15.57 15.03
C GLU A 158 3.44 16.67 14.01
N ALA A 159 4.66 17.23 14.07
CA ALA A 159 5.11 18.23 13.09
C ALA A 159 5.20 17.63 11.67
N ASP A 160 5.70 16.40 11.54
CA ASP A 160 5.77 15.69 10.25
C ASP A 160 4.37 15.39 9.72
N LEU A 161 3.44 14.95 10.57
CA LEU A 161 2.06 14.70 10.19
C LEU A 161 1.37 15.99 9.72
N ALA A 162 1.57 17.11 10.43
CA ALA A 162 1.03 18.41 10.02
C ALA A 162 1.59 18.87 8.66
N THR A 163 2.87 18.60 8.39
CA THR A 163 3.49 18.88 7.09
C THR A 163 2.89 18.00 5.99
N LEU A 164 2.67 16.72 6.26
CA LEU A 164 2.06 15.79 5.31
C LEU A 164 0.59 16.08 5.05
N ASP A 165 -0.16 16.66 6.01
CA ASP A 165 -1.56 17.04 5.82
C ASP A 165 -1.74 18.10 4.73
N ALA A 166 -0.74 18.96 4.52
CA ALA A 166 -0.72 19.95 3.45
C ALA A 166 -0.19 19.36 2.11
N TYR A 167 0.34 18.16 2.11
CA TYR A 167 0.90 17.51 0.93
C TYR A 167 -0.19 16.93 0.04
N LEU A 168 -0.06 17.18 -1.27
CA LEU A 168 -0.85 16.52 -2.31
C LEU A 168 0.02 16.28 -3.54
N GLY A 169 0.32 15.03 -3.83
CA GLY A 169 1.10 14.59 -4.98
C GLY A 169 0.34 14.66 -6.31
N PRO A 170 1.01 14.41 -7.45
CA PRO A 170 0.38 14.36 -8.77
C PRO A 170 -0.65 13.21 -8.86
N PRO A 171 -1.66 13.32 -9.75
CA PRO A 171 -2.57 12.21 -10.04
C PRO A 171 -1.85 11.14 -10.88
N TRP A 172 -2.21 9.88 -10.66
CA TRP A 172 -1.69 8.73 -11.41
C TRP A 172 -2.72 7.61 -11.49
N PRO A 173 -2.80 6.88 -12.62
CA PRO A 173 -3.68 5.72 -12.75
C PRO A 173 -3.08 4.52 -11.99
N ALA A 174 -3.92 3.80 -11.24
CA ALA A 174 -3.55 2.54 -10.60
C ALA A 174 -3.68 1.40 -11.62
N GLU A 175 -2.66 1.20 -12.46
CA GLU A 175 -2.75 0.38 -13.66
C GLU A 175 -2.83 -1.12 -13.41
N GLU A 176 -2.24 -1.60 -12.30
CA GLU A 176 -2.11 -3.04 -12.05
C GLU A 176 -2.36 -3.41 -10.60
N LEU A 177 -3.07 -4.53 -10.39
CA LEU A 177 -3.03 -5.29 -9.15
C LEU A 177 -1.88 -6.29 -9.21
N VAL A 178 -0.99 -6.28 -8.24
CA VAL A 178 0.18 -7.18 -8.18
C VAL A 178 0.07 -8.13 -7.00
N LEU A 179 0.23 -9.43 -7.24
CA LEU A 179 0.47 -10.41 -6.19
C LEU A 179 1.96 -10.44 -5.87
N VAL A 180 2.27 -10.23 -4.61
CA VAL A 180 3.65 -10.12 -4.12
C VAL A 180 3.95 -11.21 -3.11
N GLN A 181 5.07 -11.91 -3.31
CA GLN A 181 5.66 -12.78 -2.31
C GLN A 181 6.66 -11.98 -1.46
N SER A 182 6.43 -11.99 -0.15
CA SER A 182 7.34 -11.37 0.82
C SER A 182 8.26 -12.44 1.41
N GLN A 183 9.56 -12.19 1.33
CA GLN A 183 10.56 -12.97 2.05
C GLN A 183 11.04 -12.12 3.24
N PRO A 184 10.83 -12.60 4.48
CA PRO A 184 11.34 -11.92 5.66
C PRO A 184 12.88 -11.94 5.67
N GLY A 185 13.45 -10.87 6.20
CA GLY A 185 14.91 -10.72 6.33
C GLY A 185 15.29 -9.23 6.39
N PRO A 186 16.47 -8.88 6.86
CA PRO A 186 17.05 -7.54 6.73
C PRO A 186 17.97 -7.44 5.50
N PRO A 187 17.58 -6.74 4.39
CA PRO A 187 16.25 -6.15 4.13
C PRO A 187 15.24 -7.18 3.62
N SER A 188 13.96 -6.97 3.90
CA SER A 188 12.88 -7.79 3.31
C SER A 188 12.94 -7.72 1.78
N ARG A 189 12.70 -8.85 1.12
CA ARG A 189 12.63 -8.93 -0.34
C ARG A 189 11.19 -9.13 -0.79
N TYR A 190 10.82 -8.45 -1.88
CA TYR A 190 9.52 -8.57 -2.51
C TYR A 190 9.71 -9.11 -3.92
N HIS A 191 8.99 -10.17 -4.25
CA HIS A 191 8.98 -10.76 -5.59
C HIS A 191 7.58 -10.63 -6.17
N HIS A 192 7.45 -9.97 -7.32
CA HIS A 192 6.20 -9.92 -8.07
C HIS A 192 5.94 -11.31 -8.65
N VAL A 193 4.82 -11.90 -8.26
CA VAL A 193 4.44 -13.26 -8.67
C VAL A 193 3.57 -13.20 -9.92
N THR A 194 2.59 -12.31 -9.95
CA THR A 194 1.66 -12.10 -11.07
C THR A 194 1.12 -10.68 -10.97
N ALA A 195 0.85 -10.05 -12.11
CA ALA A 195 0.17 -8.77 -12.21
C ALA A 195 -1.06 -8.90 -13.12
N TRP A 196 -2.11 -8.15 -12.81
CA TRP A 196 -3.33 -8.03 -13.60
C TRP A 196 -3.60 -6.55 -13.89
N PRO A 197 -3.81 -6.16 -15.15
CA PRO A 197 -4.20 -4.79 -15.49
C PRO A 197 -5.59 -4.47 -14.91
N LEU A 198 -5.79 -3.22 -14.52
CA LEU A 198 -7.05 -2.70 -13.94
C LEU A 198 -7.85 -1.88 -14.95
#